data_ce6f9b6fa1aac3c349bf4ca97100f7cd
#
_entry.id   ce6f9b6fa1aac3c349bf4ca97100f7cd
#
_cell.length_a   1.000
_cell.length_b   1.000
_cell.length_c   1.000
_cell.angle_alpha   90.00
_cell.angle_beta   90.00
_cell.angle_gamma   90.00
#
_symmetry.space_group_name_H-M   'P 1'
#
loop_
_entity.id
_entity.type
_entity.pdbx_description
1 polymer ?
#
loop_
_entity_poly.entity_id
_entity_poly.type
_entity_poly.pdbx_seq_one_letter_code
_entity_poly.pdbx_strand_id
1 'polypeptide(L)'
;MKKILVIITIFFATISLSCAKETTFKKELFDKALSDGKIIVVSSWIKYCTSCASQMKVLDKAKKDFDNIEYFKFDVTNKEIAEFFNIQYQTTLLIFKDNKEVYRSIGETTKELIYDALKSSI
;
A
#
# COMPACT_ATOMS: atom_id res chain seq x y z
N MET A 1 35.59 50.68 3.78
CA MET A 1 35.00 49.68 4.68
C MET A 1 34.04 48.83 3.89
N LYS A 2 34.42 47.64 3.57
CA LYS A 2 33.53 46.70 2.88
C LYS A 2 32.78 45.90 3.91
N LYS A 3 31.47 46.10 3.99
CA LYS A 3 30.58 45.23 4.80
C LYS A 3 30.38 43.93 4.03
N ILE A 4 30.97 42.87 4.52
CA ILE A 4 30.73 41.54 3.99
C ILE A 4 29.35 41.09 4.52
N LEU A 5 28.40 41.06 3.60
CA LEU A 5 27.07 40.51 3.87
C LEU A 5 27.19 39.00 3.79
N VAL A 6 27.29 38.35 4.91
CA VAL A 6 27.23 36.86 4.97
C VAL A 6 25.77 36.47 4.81
N ILE A 7 25.41 36.08 3.61
CA ILE A 7 24.13 35.46 3.35
C ILE A 7 24.20 34.02 3.85
N ILE A 8 23.68 33.79 5.04
CA ILE A 8 23.49 32.45 5.55
C ILE A 8 22.28 31.87 4.81
N THR A 9 22.56 31.11 3.77
CA THR A 9 21.54 30.31 3.11
C THR A 9 21.20 29.15 4.03
N ILE A 10 20.13 29.29 4.76
CA ILE A 10 19.58 28.20 5.55
C ILE A 10 18.96 27.21 4.56
N PHE A 11 19.69 26.16 4.28
CA PHE A 11 19.20 25.02 3.53
C PHE A 11 18.24 24.27 4.42
N PHE A 12 16.94 24.54 4.30
CA PHE A 12 15.92 23.69 4.86
C PHE A 12 15.89 22.39 4.09
N ALA A 13 16.64 21.41 4.56
CA ALA A 13 16.46 20.05 4.14
C ALA A 13 15.10 19.59 4.68
N THR A 14 14.07 19.65 3.87
CA THR A 14 12.81 19.00 4.15
C THR A 14 13.05 17.50 4.09
N ILE A 15 13.31 16.91 5.24
CA ILE A 15 13.32 15.46 5.37
C ILE A 15 11.86 15.04 5.19
N SER A 16 11.51 14.65 3.97
CA SER A 16 10.26 13.94 3.73
C SER A 16 10.36 12.62 4.44
N LEU A 17 9.85 12.56 5.66
CA LEU A 17 9.61 11.29 6.32
C LEU A 17 8.49 10.60 5.52
N SER A 18 8.89 9.85 4.52
CA SER A 18 8.04 8.94 3.80
C SER A 18 7.70 7.77 4.73
N CYS A 19 6.81 8.01 5.68
CA CYS A 19 6.15 6.95 6.40
C CYS A 19 5.32 6.20 5.37
N ALA A 20 5.66 4.94 5.08
CA ALA A 20 4.85 4.04 4.27
C ALA A 20 3.55 3.74 5.03
N LYS A 21 2.63 4.70 5.04
CA LYS A 21 1.29 4.53 5.57
C LYS A 21 0.46 3.84 4.51
N GLU A 22 -0.29 2.84 4.94
CA GLU A 22 -1.35 2.27 4.13
C GLU A 22 -2.23 3.39 3.61
N THR A 23 -2.25 3.51 2.30
CA THR A 23 -2.94 4.59 1.63
C THR A 23 -4.36 4.15 1.30
N THR A 24 -5.36 4.95 1.64
CA THR A 24 -6.71 4.75 1.13
C THR A 24 -6.65 4.76 -0.40
N PHE A 25 -7.25 3.76 -1.04
CA PHE A 25 -7.20 3.60 -2.48
C PHE A 25 -7.69 4.85 -3.20
N LYS A 26 -6.86 5.31 -4.14
CA LYS A 26 -7.19 6.32 -5.14
C LYS A 26 -6.70 5.84 -6.49
N LYS A 27 -7.57 5.87 -7.49
CA LYS A 27 -7.24 5.35 -8.83
C LYS A 27 -5.99 6.01 -9.42
N GLU A 28 -5.83 7.32 -9.24
CA GLU A 28 -4.68 8.06 -9.74
C GLU A 28 -3.35 7.59 -9.14
N LEU A 29 -3.36 7.31 -7.82
CA LEU A 29 -2.17 6.80 -7.13
C LEU A 29 -1.86 5.36 -7.51
N PHE A 30 -2.90 4.55 -7.71
CA PHE A 30 -2.76 3.18 -8.18
C PHE A 30 -2.19 3.14 -9.59
N ASP A 31 -2.74 3.92 -10.52
CA ASP A 31 -2.27 4.02 -11.90
C ASP A 31 -0.82 4.52 -11.95
N LYS A 32 -0.46 5.48 -11.09
CA LYS A 32 0.92 5.96 -10.98
C LYS A 32 1.87 4.86 -10.50
N ALA A 33 1.49 4.12 -9.47
CA ALA A 33 2.30 3.02 -8.95
C ALA A 33 2.49 1.92 -10.01
N LEU A 34 1.46 1.61 -10.80
CA LEU A 34 1.58 0.70 -11.94
C LEU A 34 2.58 1.23 -12.98
N SER A 35 2.48 2.51 -13.34
CA SER A 35 3.38 3.16 -14.30
C SER A 35 4.83 3.16 -13.82
N ASP A 36 5.04 3.30 -12.52
CA ASP A 36 6.37 3.27 -11.89
C ASP A 36 6.94 1.85 -11.75
N GLY A 37 6.20 0.83 -12.19
CA GLY A 37 6.62 -0.57 -12.13
C GLY A 37 6.66 -1.14 -10.72
N LYS A 38 5.92 -0.57 -9.79
CA LYS A 38 5.90 -1.01 -8.40
C LYS A 38 5.04 -2.26 -8.21
N ILE A 39 5.41 -3.03 -7.20
CA ILE A 39 4.55 -4.09 -6.68
C ILE A 39 3.49 -3.43 -5.81
N ILE A 40 2.24 -3.81 -6.00
CA ILE A 40 1.09 -3.19 -5.32
C ILE A 40 0.30 -4.25 -4.59
N VAL A 41 -0.04 -3.96 -3.34
CA VAL A 41 -0.96 -4.74 -2.53
C VAL A 41 -2.26 -3.95 -2.35
N VAL A 42 -3.38 -4.59 -2.61
CA VAL A 42 -4.72 -4.03 -2.37
C VAL A 42 -5.45 -4.93 -1.40
N SER A 43 -5.99 -4.35 -0.33
CA SER A 43 -6.80 -5.07 0.65
C SER A 43 -8.18 -4.44 0.80
N SER A 44 -9.20 -5.27 0.91
CA SER A 44 -10.57 -4.84 1.18
C SER A 44 -10.95 -5.10 2.62
N TRP A 45 -11.70 -4.18 3.21
CA TRP A 45 -12.16 -4.27 4.58
C TRP A 45 -13.62 -3.81 4.72
N ILE A 46 -14.22 -4.09 5.85
CA ILE A 46 -15.51 -3.55 6.28
C ILE A 46 -15.47 -3.32 7.78
N LYS A 47 -16.29 -2.42 8.29
CA LYS A 47 -16.40 -2.16 9.73
C LYS A 47 -16.78 -3.43 10.50
N TYR A 48 -16.22 -3.57 11.71
CA TYR A 48 -16.48 -4.69 12.63
C TYR A 48 -16.07 -6.06 12.08
N CYS A 49 -15.11 -6.11 11.19
CA CYS A 49 -14.60 -7.33 10.58
C CYS A 49 -13.35 -7.80 11.32
N THR A 50 -13.45 -8.89 12.06
CA THR A 50 -12.34 -9.48 12.83
C THR A 50 -11.23 -10.00 11.92
N SER A 51 -11.57 -10.69 10.83
CA SER A 51 -10.58 -11.18 9.86
C SER A 51 -9.86 -10.05 9.14
N CYS A 52 -10.55 -8.96 8.84
CA CYS A 52 -9.92 -7.76 8.28
C CYS A 52 -8.89 -7.18 9.24
N ALA A 53 -9.21 -7.07 10.53
CA ALA A 53 -8.30 -6.58 11.54
C ALA A 53 -7.05 -7.48 11.67
N SER A 54 -7.23 -8.78 11.63
CA SER A 54 -6.13 -9.75 11.66
C SER A 54 -5.24 -9.64 10.44
N GLN A 55 -5.82 -9.54 9.24
CA GLN A 55 -5.07 -9.33 7.99
C GLN A 55 -4.30 -8.02 8.02
N MET A 56 -4.92 -6.94 8.51
CA MET A 56 -4.29 -5.62 8.61
C MET A 56 -3.08 -5.62 9.54
N LYS A 57 -3.10 -6.36 10.63
CA LYS A 57 -1.93 -6.51 11.51
C LYS A 57 -0.76 -7.16 10.79
N VAL A 58 -1.01 -8.16 9.98
CA VAL A 58 0.03 -8.80 9.15
C VAL A 58 0.56 -7.81 8.11
N LEU A 59 -0.32 -7.08 7.44
CA LEU A 59 0.08 -6.09 6.44
C LEU A 59 0.84 -4.91 7.05
N ASP A 60 0.49 -4.45 8.25
CA ASP A 60 1.23 -3.40 8.96
C ASP A 60 2.66 -3.82 9.24
N LYS A 61 2.88 -5.07 9.59
CA LYS A 61 4.23 -5.62 9.76
C LYS A 61 4.94 -5.79 8.41
N ALA A 62 4.22 -6.27 7.39
CA ALA A 62 4.75 -6.45 6.05
C ALA A 62 5.27 -5.14 5.44
N LYS A 63 4.63 -4.01 5.72
CA LYS A 63 5.09 -2.69 5.26
C LYS A 63 6.49 -2.33 5.73
N LYS A 64 6.89 -2.81 6.90
CA LYS A 64 8.22 -2.60 7.44
C LYS A 64 9.24 -3.56 6.83
N ASP A 65 8.83 -4.79 6.55
CA ASP A 65 9.68 -5.85 6.02
C ASP A 65 9.81 -5.79 4.49
N PHE A 66 8.79 -5.22 3.81
CA PHE A 66 8.72 -5.04 2.35
C PHE A 66 8.35 -3.59 2.04
N ASP A 67 9.26 -2.67 2.28
CA ASP A 67 9.05 -1.22 2.20
C ASP A 67 8.98 -0.68 0.75
N ASN A 68 9.40 -1.48 -0.22
CA ASN A 68 9.35 -1.16 -1.66
C ASN A 68 8.01 -1.51 -2.33
N ILE A 69 7.04 -2.00 -1.57
CA ILE A 69 5.69 -2.33 -2.04
C ILE A 69 4.75 -1.17 -1.69
N GLU A 70 3.86 -0.82 -2.62
CA GLU A 70 2.77 0.12 -2.36
C GLU A 70 1.55 -0.62 -1.81
N TYR A 71 1.00 -0.13 -0.69
CA TYR A 71 -0.13 -0.76 0.00
C TYR A 71 -1.35 0.16 -0.07
N PHE A 72 -2.43 -0.36 -0.64
CA PHE A 72 -3.73 0.31 -0.70
C PHE A 72 -4.78 -0.51 0.04
N LYS A 73 -5.73 0.19 0.65
CA LYS A 73 -6.91 -0.41 1.25
C LYS A 73 -8.17 0.34 0.86
N PHE A 74 -9.29 -0.34 0.83
CA PHE A 74 -10.58 0.29 0.59
C PHE A 74 -11.70 -0.43 1.33
N ASP A 75 -12.76 0.30 1.64
CA ASP A 75 -13.99 -0.23 2.19
C ASP A 75 -14.76 -0.97 1.08
N VAL A 76 -15.07 -2.25 1.29
CA VAL A 76 -15.72 -3.10 0.29
C VAL A 76 -17.14 -2.62 -0.04
N THR A 77 -17.75 -1.79 0.80
CA THR A 77 -19.05 -1.16 0.51
C THR A 77 -18.95 -0.06 -0.55
N ASN A 78 -17.75 0.40 -0.87
CA ASN A 78 -17.53 1.27 -2.03
C ASN A 78 -17.62 0.42 -3.31
N LYS A 79 -18.81 0.41 -3.91
CA LYS A 79 -19.13 -0.44 -5.07
C LYS A 79 -18.25 -0.14 -6.28
N GLU A 80 -17.92 1.12 -6.52
CA GLU A 80 -17.09 1.52 -7.66
C GLU A 80 -15.72 0.89 -7.60
N ILE A 81 -15.06 0.94 -6.44
CA ILE A 81 -13.74 0.34 -6.25
C ILE A 81 -13.83 -1.18 -6.25
N ALA A 82 -14.85 -1.74 -5.60
CA ALA A 82 -15.06 -3.18 -5.57
C ALA A 82 -15.28 -3.76 -6.98
N GLU A 83 -16.05 -3.10 -7.82
CA GLU A 83 -16.25 -3.48 -9.21
C GLU A 83 -14.97 -3.33 -10.05
N PHE A 84 -14.20 -2.27 -9.82
CA PHE A 84 -12.93 -2.05 -10.52
C PHE A 84 -11.96 -3.22 -10.31
N PHE A 85 -11.91 -3.78 -9.10
CA PHE A 85 -11.07 -4.95 -8.78
C PHE A 85 -11.78 -6.28 -8.90
N ASN A 86 -13.06 -6.31 -9.24
CA ASN A 86 -13.89 -7.50 -9.19
C ASN A 86 -13.83 -8.20 -7.83
N ILE A 87 -13.96 -7.41 -6.76
CA ILE A 87 -13.97 -7.86 -5.37
C ILE A 87 -15.41 -7.88 -4.87
N GLN A 88 -15.83 -9.03 -4.32
CA GLN A 88 -17.18 -9.22 -3.77
C GLN A 88 -17.20 -9.31 -2.24
N TYR A 89 -16.06 -9.58 -1.62
CA TYR A 89 -15.96 -9.84 -0.19
C TYR A 89 -14.87 -9.01 0.47
N GLN A 90 -15.08 -8.70 1.74
CA GLN A 90 -14.05 -8.15 2.62
C GLN A 90 -12.95 -9.19 2.86
N THR A 91 -11.84 -8.75 3.42
CA THR A 91 -10.64 -9.59 3.65
C THR A 91 -10.09 -10.19 2.35
N THR A 92 -10.32 -9.54 1.23
CA THR A 92 -9.71 -9.90 -0.04
C THR A 92 -8.37 -9.21 -0.17
N LEU A 93 -7.35 -9.97 -0.54
CA LEU A 93 -5.99 -9.49 -0.76
C LEU A 93 -5.58 -9.72 -2.20
N LEU A 94 -5.15 -8.66 -2.86
CA LEU A 94 -4.62 -8.70 -4.22
C LEU A 94 -3.16 -8.27 -4.23
N ILE A 95 -2.37 -8.87 -5.09
CA ILE A 95 -1.01 -8.40 -5.40
C ILE A 95 -0.90 -8.20 -6.90
N PHE A 96 -0.35 -7.04 -7.30
CA PHE A 96 -0.07 -6.68 -8.68
C PHE A 96 1.42 -6.58 -8.90
N LYS A 97 1.88 -7.11 -10.01
CA LYS A 97 3.25 -7.00 -10.49
C LYS A 97 3.24 -6.88 -12.02
N ASP A 98 4.06 -5.98 -12.55
CA ASP A 98 4.16 -5.77 -14.00
C ASP A 98 2.80 -5.53 -14.67
N ASN A 99 1.97 -4.69 -14.06
CA ASN A 99 0.60 -4.36 -14.51
C ASN A 99 -0.38 -5.54 -14.51
N LYS A 100 -0.08 -6.61 -13.80
CA LYS A 100 -0.94 -7.81 -13.73
C LYS A 100 -1.23 -8.19 -12.29
N GLU A 101 -2.45 -8.65 -12.05
CA GLU A 101 -2.80 -9.33 -10.81
C GLU A 101 -2.09 -10.70 -10.80
N VAL A 102 -1.20 -10.89 -9.82
CA VAL A 102 -0.41 -12.13 -9.69
C VAL A 102 -0.86 -12.99 -8.50
N TYR A 103 -1.66 -12.42 -7.59
CA TYR A 103 -2.17 -13.12 -6.42
C TYR A 103 -3.53 -12.58 -6.02
N ARG A 104 -4.41 -13.48 -5.60
CA ARG A 104 -5.73 -13.16 -5.03
C ARG A 104 -6.08 -14.17 -3.96
N SER A 105 -6.48 -13.69 -2.79
CA SER A 105 -7.03 -14.53 -1.73
C SER A 105 -8.22 -13.86 -1.07
N ILE A 106 -9.11 -14.67 -0.51
CA ILE A 106 -10.28 -14.21 0.24
C ILE A 106 -10.20 -14.85 1.63
N GLY A 107 -10.19 -14.01 2.67
CA GLY A 107 -10.17 -14.46 4.05
C GLY A 107 -8.79 -14.86 4.59
N GLU A 108 -7.71 -14.65 3.84
CA GLU A 108 -6.37 -15.02 4.30
C GLU A 108 -5.88 -14.06 5.38
N THR A 109 -5.52 -14.59 6.54
CA THR A 109 -5.01 -13.84 7.69
C THR A 109 -3.70 -14.39 8.25
N THR A 110 -3.20 -15.48 7.66
CA THR A 110 -2.00 -16.18 8.12
C THR A 110 -0.76 -15.43 7.66
N LYS A 111 0.09 -15.03 8.61
CA LYS A 111 1.32 -14.28 8.31
C LYS A 111 2.22 -15.01 7.31
N GLU A 112 2.44 -16.30 7.52
CA GLU A 112 3.31 -17.11 6.67
C GLU A 112 2.84 -17.12 5.21
N LEU A 113 1.55 -17.33 4.98
CA LEU A 113 0.98 -17.38 3.62
C LEU A 113 0.98 -16.01 2.95
N ILE A 114 0.67 -14.94 3.68
CA ILE A 114 0.75 -13.57 3.15
C ILE A 114 2.20 -13.22 2.80
N TYR A 115 3.13 -13.53 3.69
CA TYR A 115 4.56 -13.26 3.44
C TYR A 115 5.11 -14.07 2.28
N ASP A 116 4.71 -15.33 2.12
CA ASP A 116 5.12 -16.15 0.98
C ASP A 116 4.59 -15.58 -0.33
N ALA A 117 3.33 -15.11 -0.34
CA ALA A 117 2.77 -14.44 -1.51
C ALA A 117 3.53 -13.15 -1.86
N LEU A 118 3.89 -12.35 -0.87
CA LEU A 118 4.68 -11.13 -1.07
C LEU A 118 6.08 -11.44 -1.60
N LYS A 119 6.78 -12.41 -1.00
CA LYS A 119 8.11 -12.84 -1.43
C LYS A 119 8.11 -13.37 -2.85
N SER A 120 7.08 -14.12 -3.22
CA SER A 120 6.94 -14.68 -4.57
C SER A 120 6.69 -13.61 -5.64
N SER A 121 6.25 -12.42 -5.22
CA SER A 121 5.93 -11.31 -6.11
C SER A 121 7.11 -10.34 -6.32
N ILE A 122 8.12 -10.43 -5.50
CA ILE A 122 9.31 -9.56 -5.56
C ILE A 122 10.28 -9.99 -6.65
#